data_d50d0e1f9949e7e6e7539f1b1e831669
#
_entry.id   d50d0e1f9949e7e6e7539f1b1e831669
#
_cell.length_a   1.000
_cell.length_b   1.000
_cell.length_c   1.000
_cell.angle_alpha   90.00
_cell.angle_beta   90.00
_cell.angle_gamma   90.00
#
_symmetry.space_group_name_H-M   'P 1'
#
loop_
_entity.id
_entity.type
_entity.pdbx_description
1 polymer ?
#
loop_
_entity_poly.entity_id
_entity_poly.type
_entity_poly.pdbx_seq_one_letter_code
_entity_poly.pdbx_strand_id
1 'polypeptide(L)'
;MLHDVVAAIAAWPRRPACSLVTSDPFALELARQYDFEIIPDPANPGETGAIEMATNVCVERGIDYTLVIPADIPLIHASELDQIFAHAPEQGSVLAPAADGRGTNAAFRRPVNLFPLRFGNDSFKPHLAAAQSTGKPCIVLQLPGIALDVDNPENLHQLLSHSGETRTQSLLRRWSLSGLVVTGTEGA
;
A
#
# COMPACT_ATOMS: atom_id res chain seq x y z
N MET A 1 -1.50 2.52 11.76
CA MET A 1 -1.00 2.30 10.40
C MET A 1 -1.88 2.98 9.37
N LEU A 2 -3.11 2.59 9.14
CA LEU A 2 -4.00 3.27 8.17
C LEU A 2 -3.96 4.81 8.28
N HIS A 3 -4.04 5.37 9.51
CA HIS A 3 -3.96 6.82 9.69
C HIS A 3 -2.65 7.41 9.17
N ASP A 4 -1.51 6.75 9.38
CA ASP A 4 -0.21 7.26 8.95
C ASP A 4 -0.12 7.27 7.42
N VAL A 5 -0.61 6.21 6.77
CA VAL A 5 -0.70 6.11 5.30
C VAL A 5 -1.59 7.20 4.72
N VAL A 6 -2.81 7.33 5.24
CA VAL A 6 -3.78 8.34 4.77
C VAL A 6 -3.24 9.75 4.99
N ALA A 7 -2.65 10.03 6.16
CA ALA A 7 -2.07 11.35 6.46
C ALA A 7 -0.89 11.68 5.55
N ALA A 8 0.01 10.73 5.27
CA ALA A 8 1.14 10.91 4.37
C ALA A 8 0.68 11.20 2.93
N ILE A 9 -0.30 10.45 2.43
CA ILE A 9 -0.89 10.68 1.11
C ILE A 9 -1.63 12.03 1.08
N ALA A 10 -2.39 12.36 2.12
CA ALA A 10 -3.11 13.64 2.21
C ALA A 10 -2.18 14.86 2.23
N ALA A 11 -1.01 14.72 2.86
CA ALA A 11 0.00 15.77 2.91
C ALA A 11 0.80 15.92 1.62
N TRP A 12 0.67 15.00 0.66
CA TRP A 12 1.40 15.05 -0.59
C TRP A 12 0.85 16.16 -1.52
N PRO A 13 1.66 17.21 -1.86
CA PRO A 13 1.15 18.38 -2.59
C PRO A 13 0.65 18.09 -4.00
N ARG A 14 1.12 17.00 -4.63
CA ARG A 14 0.73 16.57 -5.98
C ARG A 14 -0.29 15.43 -5.98
N ARG A 15 -0.92 15.20 -4.84
CA ARG A 15 -1.92 14.17 -4.65
C ARG A 15 -3.02 14.22 -5.72
N PRO A 16 -3.23 13.13 -6.49
CA PRO A 16 -4.41 13.00 -7.35
C PRO A 16 -5.66 12.76 -6.50
N ALA A 17 -6.81 12.55 -7.15
CA ALA A 17 -7.98 12.04 -6.45
C ALA A 17 -7.65 10.70 -5.78
N CYS A 18 -8.03 10.56 -4.51
CA CYS A 18 -7.76 9.37 -3.70
C CYS A 18 -9.06 8.77 -3.18
N SER A 19 -9.16 7.46 -3.20
CA SER A 19 -10.29 6.72 -2.67
C SER A 19 -9.83 5.71 -1.60
N LEU A 20 -10.64 5.54 -0.55
CA LEU A 20 -10.51 4.44 0.39
C LEU A 20 -11.57 3.38 0.06
N VAL A 21 -11.13 2.15 -0.14
CA VAL A 21 -12.02 0.99 -0.38
C VAL A 21 -12.29 0.34 0.97
N THR A 22 -13.46 0.59 1.54
CA THR A 22 -13.74 0.15 2.90
C THR A 22 -15.21 0.21 3.27
N SER A 23 -15.61 -0.58 4.28
CA SER A 23 -16.86 -0.43 5.02
C SER A 23 -16.61 -0.34 6.54
N ASP A 24 -15.34 -0.30 6.96
CA ASP A 24 -14.96 -0.12 8.36
C ASP A 24 -15.29 1.30 8.85
N PRO A 25 -16.02 1.47 9.97
CA PRO A 25 -16.46 2.78 10.46
C PRO A 25 -15.29 3.74 10.76
N PHE A 26 -14.17 3.24 11.27
CA PHE A 26 -13.00 4.08 11.56
C PHE A 26 -12.34 4.56 10.26
N ALA A 27 -12.21 3.67 9.27
CA ALA A 27 -11.65 4.03 7.96
C ALA A 27 -12.57 5.00 7.21
N LEU A 28 -13.90 4.86 7.32
CA LEU A 28 -14.88 5.82 6.76
C LEU A 28 -14.73 7.20 7.36
N GLU A 29 -14.56 7.31 8.67
CA GLU A 29 -14.35 8.59 9.34
C GLU A 29 -13.03 9.23 8.91
N LEU A 30 -11.98 8.43 8.81
CA LEU A 30 -10.67 8.88 8.36
C LEU A 30 -10.72 9.40 6.90
N ALA A 31 -11.43 8.70 6.02
CA ALA A 31 -11.62 9.14 4.64
C ALA A 31 -12.28 10.52 4.58
N ARG A 32 -13.32 10.76 5.38
CA ARG A 32 -14.01 12.07 5.46
C ARG A 32 -13.08 13.16 6.00
N GLN A 33 -12.30 12.83 7.04
CA GLN A 33 -11.36 13.79 7.66
C GLN A 33 -10.30 14.30 6.69
N TYR A 34 -9.85 13.45 5.77
CA TYR A 34 -8.77 13.76 4.82
C TYR A 34 -9.27 14.03 3.39
N ASP A 35 -10.58 14.13 3.20
CA ASP A 35 -11.19 14.37 1.89
C ASP A 35 -10.80 13.31 0.85
N PHE A 36 -10.91 12.03 1.26
CA PHE A 36 -10.79 10.89 0.36
C PHE A 36 -12.19 10.43 -0.04
N GLU A 37 -12.32 10.04 -1.29
CA GLU A 37 -13.53 9.38 -1.75
C GLU A 37 -13.68 8.01 -1.08
N ILE A 38 -14.92 7.56 -0.88
CA ILE A 38 -15.22 6.25 -0.33
C ILE A 38 -15.75 5.36 -1.45
N ILE A 39 -15.11 4.22 -1.68
CA ILE A 39 -15.65 3.13 -2.48
C ILE A 39 -16.15 2.07 -1.47
N PRO A 40 -17.47 1.92 -1.30
CA PRO A 40 -18.00 0.99 -0.30
C PRO A 40 -17.67 -0.45 -0.63
N ASP A 41 -17.25 -1.21 0.39
CA ASP A 41 -17.00 -2.65 0.30
C ASP A 41 -17.86 -3.43 1.31
N PRO A 42 -19.18 -3.54 1.08
CA PRO A 42 -20.10 -4.18 2.02
C PRO A 42 -19.96 -5.70 2.07
N ALA A 43 -19.45 -6.32 1.02
CA ALA A 43 -19.28 -7.77 0.94
C ALA A 43 -18.01 -8.25 1.63
N ASN A 44 -17.02 -7.37 1.81
CA ASN A 44 -15.69 -7.67 2.35
C ASN A 44 -15.10 -8.99 1.81
N PRO A 45 -14.91 -9.12 0.48
CA PRO A 45 -14.48 -10.37 -0.16
C PRO A 45 -12.98 -10.63 0.01
N GLY A 46 -12.34 -9.90 0.91
CA GLY A 46 -10.90 -9.83 1.07
C GLY A 46 -10.23 -8.85 0.10
N GLU A 47 -8.96 -8.61 0.32
CA GLU A 47 -8.19 -7.56 -0.35
C GLU A 47 -8.27 -7.64 -1.89
N THR A 48 -8.03 -8.81 -2.46
CA THR A 48 -8.09 -9.01 -3.92
C THR A 48 -9.46 -8.64 -4.50
N GLY A 49 -10.54 -9.09 -3.86
CA GLY A 49 -11.89 -8.79 -4.33
C GLY A 49 -12.27 -7.32 -4.18
N ALA A 50 -11.85 -6.68 -3.09
CA ALA A 50 -12.05 -5.25 -2.88
C ALA A 50 -11.34 -4.42 -3.96
N ILE A 51 -10.11 -4.78 -4.32
CA ILE A 51 -9.34 -4.10 -5.37
C ILE A 51 -9.91 -4.36 -6.76
N GLU A 52 -10.40 -5.57 -7.03
CA GLU A 52 -11.08 -5.89 -8.29
C GLU A 52 -12.35 -5.04 -8.46
N MET A 53 -13.17 -4.96 -7.41
CA MET A 53 -14.35 -4.10 -7.38
C MET A 53 -13.99 -2.63 -7.61
N ALA A 54 -13.00 -2.10 -6.89
CA ALA A 54 -12.55 -0.73 -7.07
C ALA A 54 -11.98 -0.46 -8.46
N THR A 55 -11.28 -1.44 -9.05
CA THR A 55 -10.79 -1.38 -10.43
C THR A 55 -11.96 -1.22 -11.41
N ASN A 56 -13.03 -2.00 -11.25
CA ASN A 56 -14.22 -1.90 -12.10
C ASN A 56 -14.90 -0.52 -11.98
N VAL A 57 -15.04 0.00 -10.76
CA VAL A 57 -15.55 1.37 -10.53
C VAL A 57 -14.69 2.41 -11.25
N CYS A 58 -13.37 2.29 -11.20
CA CYS A 58 -12.46 3.20 -11.90
C CYS A 58 -12.61 3.09 -13.43
N VAL A 59 -12.77 1.88 -13.98
CA VAL A 59 -13.02 1.67 -15.41
C VAL A 59 -14.33 2.33 -15.85
N GLU A 60 -15.42 2.10 -15.10
CA GLU A 60 -16.74 2.69 -15.40
C GLU A 60 -16.73 4.22 -15.38
N ARG A 61 -15.87 4.81 -14.53
CA ARG A 61 -15.69 6.27 -14.44
C ARG A 61 -14.72 6.85 -15.46
N GLY A 62 -14.12 6.03 -16.31
CA GLY A 62 -13.15 6.45 -17.32
C GLY A 62 -11.83 6.95 -16.72
N ILE A 63 -11.45 6.47 -15.54
CA ILE A 63 -10.15 6.78 -14.92
C ILE A 63 -9.04 6.15 -15.78
N ASP A 64 -8.01 6.92 -16.08
CA ASP A 64 -6.92 6.51 -16.98
C ASP A 64 -5.90 5.60 -16.26
N TYR A 65 -5.59 5.89 -15.00
CA TYR A 65 -4.60 5.14 -14.23
C TYR A 65 -5.02 4.99 -12.76
N THR A 66 -4.44 4.00 -12.09
CA THR A 66 -4.54 3.81 -10.64
C THR A 66 -3.17 3.53 -10.03
N LEU A 67 -3.01 4.00 -8.79
CA LEU A 67 -1.97 3.53 -7.88
C LEU A 67 -2.65 2.89 -6.66
N VAL A 68 -2.46 1.59 -6.50
CA VAL A 68 -2.97 0.84 -5.35
C VAL A 68 -1.88 0.74 -4.30
N ILE A 69 -2.24 1.09 -3.06
CA ILE A 69 -1.34 1.11 -1.89
C ILE A 69 -2.06 0.42 -0.73
N PRO A 70 -1.44 -0.55 -0.04
CA PRO A 70 -1.98 -1.14 1.17
C PRO A 70 -1.95 -0.17 2.35
N ALA A 71 -2.71 -0.48 3.40
CA ALA A 71 -2.92 0.42 4.53
C ALA A 71 -1.97 0.17 5.73
N ASP A 72 -1.04 -0.74 5.60
CA ASP A 72 -0.14 -1.25 6.64
C ASP A 72 1.34 -0.87 6.45
N ILE A 73 1.61 0.10 5.58
CA ILE A 73 2.94 0.66 5.30
C ILE A 73 3.13 2.05 5.94
N PRO A 74 3.23 2.16 7.26
CA PRO A 74 3.17 3.43 7.99
C PRO A 74 4.34 4.39 7.75
N LEU A 75 5.40 3.94 7.07
CA LEU A 75 6.58 4.74 6.73
C LEU A 75 6.56 5.36 5.33
N ILE A 76 5.44 5.24 4.61
CA ILE A 76 5.28 5.84 3.28
C ILE A 76 5.56 7.35 3.31
N HIS A 77 6.31 7.84 2.31
CA HIS A 77 6.64 9.25 2.14
C HIS A 77 6.17 9.82 0.80
N ALA A 78 5.81 11.11 0.79
CA ALA A 78 5.43 11.83 -0.42
C ALA A 78 6.50 11.76 -1.52
N SER A 79 7.78 11.77 -1.16
CA SER A 79 8.88 11.64 -2.13
C SER A 79 8.93 10.29 -2.84
N GLU A 80 8.43 9.23 -2.22
CA GLU A 80 8.34 7.91 -2.85
C GLU A 80 7.17 7.84 -3.82
N LEU A 81 6.05 8.49 -3.48
CA LEU A 81 4.94 8.70 -4.40
C LEU A 81 5.39 9.50 -5.62
N ASP A 82 6.18 10.57 -5.41
CA ASP A 82 6.79 11.34 -6.50
C ASP A 82 7.66 10.47 -7.41
N GLN A 83 8.44 9.55 -6.85
CA GLN A 83 9.24 8.62 -7.65
C GLN A 83 8.39 7.67 -8.48
N ILE A 84 7.30 7.12 -7.91
CA ILE A 84 6.39 6.27 -8.68
C ILE A 84 5.83 7.03 -9.88
N PHE A 85 5.32 8.24 -9.68
CA PHE A 85 4.74 9.03 -10.75
C PHE A 85 5.77 9.56 -11.76
N ALA A 86 6.99 9.86 -11.33
CA ALA A 86 8.09 10.26 -12.21
C ALA A 86 8.54 9.15 -13.16
N HIS A 87 8.39 7.89 -12.75
CA HIS A 87 8.75 6.72 -13.55
C HIS A 87 7.53 6.10 -14.25
N ALA A 88 6.32 6.62 -13.99
CA ALA A 88 5.10 6.06 -14.57
C ALA A 88 5.09 6.20 -16.10
N PRO A 89 5.01 5.08 -16.85
CA PRO A 89 4.96 5.13 -18.31
C PRO A 89 3.59 5.65 -18.79
N GLU A 90 3.52 6.14 -20.04
CA GLU A 90 2.25 6.50 -20.68
C GLU A 90 1.27 5.31 -20.80
N GLN A 91 1.81 4.12 -21.00
CA GLN A 91 1.10 2.85 -20.89
C GLN A 91 2.05 1.82 -20.26
N GLY A 92 1.62 1.19 -19.16
CA GLY A 92 2.43 0.22 -18.45
C GLY A 92 2.22 0.27 -16.95
N SER A 93 3.22 -0.11 -16.20
CA SER A 93 3.12 -0.24 -14.74
C SER A 93 4.39 0.15 -14.01
N VAL A 94 4.22 0.52 -12.74
CA VAL A 94 5.29 0.60 -11.74
C VAL A 94 4.88 -0.27 -10.57
N LEU A 95 5.77 -1.16 -10.15
CA LEU A 95 5.57 -2.03 -8.98
C LEU A 95 6.64 -1.72 -7.92
N ALA A 96 6.24 -1.65 -6.66
CA ALA A 96 7.16 -1.62 -5.53
C ALA A 96 6.93 -2.86 -4.66
N PRO A 97 7.94 -3.73 -4.51
CA PRO A 97 7.84 -4.90 -3.65
C PRO A 97 7.92 -4.54 -2.17
N ALA A 98 7.42 -5.44 -1.33
CA ALA A 98 7.75 -5.50 0.09
C ALA A 98 9.25 -5.76 0.31
N ALA A 99 9.75 -5.46 1.51
CA ALA A 99 11.17 -5.60 1.85
C ALA A 99 11.70 -7.03 1.70
N ASP A 100 10.85 -8.04 1.91
CA ASP A 100 11.16 -9.45 1.73
C ASP A 100 11.12 -9.91 0.25
N GLY A 101 10.70 -9.03 -0.67
CA GLY A 101 10.57 -9.31 -2.10
C GLY A 101 9.40 -10.23 -2.46
N ARG A 102 8.49 -10.52 -1.51
CA ARG A 102 7.35 -11.43 -1.69
C ARG A 102 6.05 -10.68 -1.95
N GLY A 103 5.76 -9.67 -1.12
CA GLY A 103 4.58 -8.83 -1.23
C GLY A 103 4.72 -7.73 -2.29
N THR A 104 3.59 -7.09 -2.64
CA THR A 104 3.54 -5.90 -3.49
C THR A 104 2.93 -4.76 -2.69
N ASN A 105 3.70 -3.72 -2.39
CA ASN A 105 3.29 -2.61 -1.54
C ASN A 105 2.92 -1.34 -2.32
N ALA A 106 3.17 -1.31 -3.62
CA ALA A 106 2.57 -0.34 -4.52
C ALA A 106 2.43 -0.92 -5.93
N ALA A 107 1.28 -0.66 -6.57
CA ALA A 107 1.02 -1.07 -7.95
C ALA A 107 0.36 0.06 -8.75
N PHE A 108 1.16 0.76 -9.56
CA PHE A 108 0.66 1.69 -10.56
C PHE A 108 0.35 0.96 -11.86
N ARG A 109 -0.81 1.25 -12.44
CA ARG A 109 -1.23 0.68 -13.74
C ARG A 109 -1.86 1.76 -14.61
N ARG A 110 -1.47 1.79 -15.88
CA ARG A 110 -2.07 2.58 -16.94
C ARG A 110 -2.17 1.74 -18.22
N PRO A 111 -3.36 1.39 -18.70
CA PRO A 111 -4.67 1.73 -18.12
C PRO A 111 -4.95 1.00 -16.80
N VAL A 112 -6.03 1.43 -16.13
CA VAL A 112 -6.48 0.92 -14.81
C VAL A 112 -6.53 -0.61 -14.75
N ASN A 113 -7.02 -1.25 -15.80
CA ASN A 113 -7.21 -2.70 -15.91
C ASN A 113 -6.11 -3.40 -16.73
N LEU A 114 -4.90 -2.85 -16.78
CA LEU A 114 -3.78 -3.36 -17.58
C LEU A 114 -3.50 -4.85 -17.31
N PHE A 115 -3.57 -5.26 -16.07
CA PHE A 115 -3.52 -6.66 -15.61
C PHE A 115 -4.24 -6.76 -14.26
N PRO A 116 -4.75 -7.96 -13.88
CA PRO A 116 -5.41 -8.16 -12.60
C PRO A 116 -4.40 -8.07 -11.45
N LEU A 117 -4.81 -7.43 -10.35
CA LEU A 117 -4.07 -7.47 -9.09
C LEU A 117 -4.63 -8.56 -8.19
N ARG A 118 -3.75 -9.38 -7.64
CA ARG A 118 -4.08 -10.48 -6.72
C ARG A 118 -3.14 -10.41 -5.54
N PHE A 119 -3.61 -9.80 -4.47
CA PHE A 119 -2.87 -9.68 -3.23
C PHE A 119 -2.94 -10.96 -2.40
N GLY A 120 -2.05 -11.09 -1.43
CA GLY A 120 -1.86 -12.24 -0.59
C GLY A 120 -0.38 -12.65 -0.57
N ASN A 121 -0.10 -13.82 0.00
CA ASN A 121 1.26 -14.33 0.08
C ASN A 121 1.92 -14.43 -1.29
N ASP A 122 3.18 -13.95 -1.39
CA ASP A 122 3.97 -14.00 -2.62
C ASP A 122 3.35 -13.29 -3.84
N SER A 123 2.64 -12.18 -3.63
CA SER A 123 1.92 -11.45 -4.69
C SER A 123 2.85 -10.77 -5.71
N PHE A 124 4.10 -10.45 -5.35
CA PHE A 124 4.99 -9.67 -6.22
C PHE A 124 5.37 -10.41 -7.51
N LYS A 125 5.81 -11.66 -7.42
CA LYS A 125 6.20 -12.43 -8.62
C LYS A 125 5.03 -12.63 -9.61
N PRO A 126 3.81 -13.02 -9.16
CA PRO A 126 2.64 -13.05 -10.01
C PRO A 126 2.30 -11.70 -10.66
N HIS A 127 2.35 -10.59 -9.91
CA HIS A 127 2.10 -9.25 -10.47
C HIS A 127 3.14 -8.88 -11.53
N LEU A 128 4.42 -9.13 -11.26
CA LEU A 128 5.49 -8.87 -12.22
C LEU A 128 5.32 -9.69 -13.51
N ALA A 129 5.00 -10.97 -13.38
CA ALA A 129 4.75 -11.83 -14.53
C ALA A 129 3.52 -11.37 -15.33
N ALA A 130 2.43 -10.99 -14.65
CA ALA A 130 1.23 -10.47 -15.29
C ALA A 130 1.52 -9.15 -16.02
N ALA A 131 2.26 -8.24 -15.40
CA ALA A 131 2.66 -6.98 -16.02
C ALA A 131 3.52 -7.20 -17.26
N GLN A 132 4.52 -8.07 -17.18
CA GLN A 132 5.41 -8.42 -18.29
C GLN A 132 4.66 -9.08 -19.46
N SER A 133 3.65 -9.90 -19.17
CA SER A 133 2.84 -10.57 -20.20
C SER A 133 2.01 -9.61 -21.05
N THR A 134 1.81 -8.37 -20.58
CA THR A 134 1.11 -7.32 -21.36
C THR A 134 1.93 -6.78 -22.53
N GLY A 135 3.24 -7.03 -22.55
CA GLY A 135 4.17 -6.44 -23.53
C GLY A 135 4.40 -4.93 -23.34
N LYS A 136 3.85 -4.34 -22.26
CA LYS A 136 4.06 -2.93 -21.92
C LYS A 136 5.20 -2.78 -20.91
N PRO A 137 5.83 -1.58 -20.80
CA PRO A 137 6.83 -1.31 -19.79
C PRO A 137 6.34 -1.64 -18.36
N CYS A 138 7.16 -2.37 -17.61
CA CYS A 138 6.96 -2.62 -16.19
C CYS A 138 8.24 -2.22 -15.46
N ILE A 139 8.14 -1.20 -14.62
CA ILE A 139 9.26 -0.66 -13.85
C ILE A 139 9.13 -1.13 -12.42
N VAL A 140 10.21 -1.63 -11.84
CA VAL A 140 10.27 -2.02 -10.42
C VAL A 140 11.08 -1.00 -9.67
N LEU A 141 10.50 -0.41 -8.63
CA LEU A 141 11.17 0.57 -7.76
C LEU A 141 11.35 -0.02 -6.35
N GLN A 142 12.55 0.17 -5.80
CA GLN A 142 12.83 -0.13 -4.40
C GLN A 142 12.62 1.15 -3.58
N LEU A 143 11.56 1.17 -2.78
CA LEU A 143 11.10 2.34 -2.03
C LEU A 143 11.07 2.00 -0.53
N PRO A 144 12.08 2.41 0.25
CA PRO A 144 12.27 1.91 1.62
C PRO A 144 11.08 2.14 2.57
N GLY A 145 10.38 3.28 2.47
CA GLY A 145 9.22 3.58 3.30
C GLY A 145 7.99 2.78 2.89
N ILE A 146 7.81 2.54 1.59
CA ILE A 146 6.74 1.70 1.05
C ILE A 146 7.04 0.22 1.28
N ALA A 147 8.32 -0.17 1.31
CA ALA A 147 8.71 -1.59 1.40
C ALA A 147 8.38 -2.22 2.77
N LEU A 148 8.25 -1.43 3.84
CA LEU A 148 7.96 -1.96 5.18
C LEU A 148 6.45 -2.02 5.42
N ASP A 149 5.85 -3.17 5.17
CA ASP A 149 4.54 -3.57 5.68
C ASP A 149 4.66 -4.20 7.07
N VAL A 150 3.63 -4.02 7.90
CA VAL A 150 3.67 -4.42 9.31
C VAL A 150 2.70 -5.57 9.56
N ASP A 151 3.15 -6.77 9.24
CA ASP A 151 2.36 -8.01 9.32
C ASP A 151 2.67 -8.87 10.55
N ASN A 152 3.83 -8.66 11.16
CA ASN A 152 4.33 -9.52 12.23
C ASN A 152 5.13 -8.73 13.27
N PRO A 153 5.46 -9.34 14.44
CA PRO A 153 6.22 -8.68 15.50
C PRO A 153 7.60 -8.18 15.08
N GLU A 154 8.25 -8.83 14.13
CA GLU A 154 9.56 -8.42 13.63
C GLU A 154 9.45 -7.11 12.83
N ASN A 155 8.43 -6.98 11.99
CA ASN A 155 8.15 -5.73 11.29
C ASN A 155 7.82 -4.58 12.25
N LEU A 156 7.15 -4.87 13.41
CA LEU A 156 6.95 -3.87 14.46
C LEU A 156 8.28 -3.39 15.06
N HIS A 157 9.23 -4.30 15.30
CA HIS A 157 10.57 -3.92 15.76
C HIS A 157 11.33 -3.09 14.72
N GLN A 158 11.26 -3.48 13.47
CA GLN A 158 11.83 -2.71 12.36
C GLN A 158 11.23 -1.31 12.32
N LEU A 159 9.90 -1.20 12.39
CA LEU A 159 9.22 0.10 12.43
C LEU A 159 9.71 0.96 13.59
N LEU A 160 9.86 0.40 14.80
CA LEU A 160 10.33 1.14 15.97
C LEU A 160 11.80 1.59 15.89
N SER A 161 12.62 0.89 15.10
CA SER A 161 14.03 1.23 14.88
C SER A 161 14.23 2.36 13.86
N HIS A 162 13.23 2.64 13.02
CA HIS A 162 13.32 3.74 12.06
C HIS A 162 13.28 5.09 12.77
N SER A 163 14.13 6.02 12.28
CA SER A 163 14.10 7.42 12.70
C SER A 163 12.80 8.06 12.18
N GLY A 164 12.12 8.77 13.04
CA GLY A 164 10.84 9.42 12.74
C GLY A 164 9.81 9.13 13.82
N GLU A 165 8.66 9.74 13.71
CA GLU A 165 7.60 9.63 14.70
C GLU A 165 6.23 9.56 14.03
N THR A 166 5.92 8.38 13.49
CA THR A 166 4.56 8.10 13.03
C THR A 166 3.63 7.93 14.23
N ARG A 167 2.34 8.10 14.02
CA ARG A 167 1.33 7.84 15.06
C ARG A 167 1.39 6.39 15.55
N THR A 168 1.66 5.45 14.64
CA THR A 168 1.85 4.04 15.00
C THR A 168 3.05 3.85 15.90
N GLN A 169 4.22 4.44 15.61
CA GLN A 169 5.39 4.36 16.47
C GLN A 169 5.13 4.98 17.84
N SER A 170 4.49 6.15 17.92
CA SER A 170 4.13 6.81 19.16
C SER A 170 3.21 5.93 20.01
N LEU A 171 2.22 5.27 19.41
CA LEU A 171 1.31 4.36 20.08
C LEU A 171 2.05 3.13 20.61
N LEU A 172 2.91 2.51 19.81
CA LEU A 172 3.70 1.35 20.19
C LEU A 172 4.64 1.66 21.37
N ARG A 173 5.31 2.82 21.35
CA ARG A 173 6.17 3.27 22.45
C ARG A 173 5.37 3.47 23.75
N ARG A 174 4.17 4.05 23.67
CA ARG A 174 3.27 4.23 24.83
C ARG A 174 2.82 2.90 25.43
N TRP A 175 2.64 1.87 24.63
CA TRP A 175 2.25 0.54 25.11
C TRP A 175 3.43 -0.28 25.63
N SER A 176 4.64 0.29 25.72
CA SER A 176 5.87 -0.36 26.19
C SER A 176 6.23 -1.62 25.37
N LEU A 177 5.79 -1.68 24.13
CA LEU A 177 6.11 -2.78 23.23
C LEU A 177 7.59 -2.79 22.80
N SER A 178 8.38 -1.79 23.22
CA SER A 178 9.85 -1.79 23.09
C SER A 178 10.55 -2.94 23.85
N GLY A 179 9.81 -3.65 24.74
CA GLY A 179 10.29 -4.81 25.47
C GLY A 179 9.80 -6.16 24.95
N LEU A 180 9.07 -6.21 23.84
CA LEU A 180 8.76 -7.47 23.15
C LEU A 180 10.03 -7.97 22.42
N VAL A 181 11.02 -8.39 23.21
CA VAL A 181 12.10 -9.23 22.71
C VAL A 181 11.45 -10.54 22.31
N VAL A 182 11.51 -10.87 21.03
CA VAL A 182 11.29 -12.24 20.57
C VAL A 182 12.37 -13.07 21.23
N THR A 183 12.07 -13.70 22.34
CA THR A 183 12.87 -14.81 22.87
C THR A 183 12.69 -15.95 21.87
N GLY A 184 13.54 -15.97 20.87
CA GLY A 184 13.73 -17.13 20.04
C GLY A 184 14.07 -18.28 20.98
N THR A 185 13.21 -19.26 21.00
CA THR A 185 13.44 -20.53 21.67
C THR A 185 14.73 -21.15 21.15
N GLU A 186 15.80 -20.97 21.89
CA GLU A 186 16.81 -22.01 21.99
C GLU A 186 16.12 -23.18 22.71
N GLY A 187 15.81 -24.21 21.98
CA GLY A 187 15.25 -25.47 22.45
C GLY A 187 15.99 -26.61 21.84
N ALA A 188 16.79 -27.21 22.70
CA ALA A 188 17.55 -28.45 22.60
C ALA A 188 17.01 -29.54 21.65
#